data_f60afe408d0dd132b45290f306ebc891
#
_entry.id   f60afe408d0dd132b45290f306ebc891
#
_cell.length_a   1.000
_cell.length_b   1.000
_cell.length_c   1.000
_cell.angle_alpha   90.00
_cell.angle_beta   90.00
_cell.angle_gamma   90.00
#
_symmetry.space_group_name_H-M   'P 1'
#
loop_
_entity.id
_entity.type
_entity.pdbx_description
1 polymer ?
#
loop_
_entity_poly.entity_id
_entity_poly.type
_entity_poly.pdbx_seq_one_letter_code
_entity_poly.pdbx_strand_id
1 'polypeptide(L)'
;MKKLLDLALNIGEEMVLSGAEVHRVEDTLIRICTAFGAERVDVFITHSSMMATIHDVNGMPFTQTRRLFSVGNDFDKLTKLNALSRRICNDKDFTIDDVVKEFDFIKNSKPYSFWVNCLFSVIVAWSFTLFFGGGIIESLIASVIGFLVSCSQQVIDKFINNKVFSKFISSFLLTAFAFFAFYVKLIPTVDYVIIGNIMTLIPGVNFTNSLRDLFTGDSMTGVLRFIEALLTALAIALGYVVFIFIVGGDANASSNLVEYEGFKIVQILTGVIGSLGFGGLYNVKGKNLIAVSLGGGIAWALHLLLVSLNVDQSISYFIVSLTIAIYAEILARLLKSPTTVFISPSLIPLVPGASLYYTMCSTFGGDVVTFAEKAIDTLKLSASLALGVIVATVIMKIYNVIIFNIRRKNGLR
;
A
#
# COMPACT_ATOMS: atom_id res chain seq x y z
N MET A 1 29.50 -7.93 18.61
CA MET A 1 29.06 -8.06 17.22
C MET A 1 27.86 -9.01 17.04
N LYS A 2 27.89 -10.27 17.52
CA LYS A 2 26.75 -11.21 17.31
C LYS A 2 25.39 -10.67 17.84
N LYS A 3 25.34 -10.12 19.06
CA LYS A 3 24.11 -9.50 19.62
C LYS A 3 23.66 -8.29 18.81
N LEU A 4 24.58 -7.48 18.29
CA LEU A 4 24.28 -6.34 17.44
C LEU A 4 23.62 -6.77 16.13
N LEU A 5 24.21 -7.78 15.45
CA LEU A 5 23.66 -8.30 14.21
C LEU A 5 22.25 -8.89 14.39
N ASP A 6 22.05 -9.65 15.48
CA ASP A 6 20.73 -10.20 15.81
C ASP A 6 19.69 -9.11 16.04
N LEU A 7 20.03 -8.07 16.82
CA LEU A 7 19.16 -6.92 17.08
C LEU A 7 18.86 -6.13 15.80
N ALA A 8 19.89 -5.85 14.99
CA ALA A 8 19.71 -5.13 13.74
C ALA A 8 18.79 -5.90 12.79
N LEU A 9 18.98 -7.21 12.63
CA LEU A 9 18.11 -8.04 11.81
C LEU A 9 16.68 -8.11 12.35
N ASN A 10 16.48 -8.15 13.67
CA ASN A 10 15.14 -8.10 14.26
C ASN A 10 14.44 -6.77 13.97
N ILE A 11 15.16 -5.64 14.03
CA ILE A 11 14.62 -4.32 13.64
C ILE A 11 14.28 -4.30 12.15
N GLY A 12 15.18 -4.78 11.29
CA GLY A 12 14.96 -4.85 9.86
C GLY A 12 13.77 -5.74 9.47
N GLU A 13 13.64 -6.90 10.12
CA GLU A 13 12.50 -7.81 9.94
C GLU A 13 11.18 -7.09 10.26
N GLU A 14 11.06 -6.46 11.44
CA GLU A 14 9.87 -5.73 11.81
C GLU A 14 9.58 -4.53 10.87
N MET A 15 10.63 -3.89 10.32
CA MET A 15 10.46 -2.83 9.31
C MET A 15 9.87 -3.38 8.01
N VAL A 16 10.40 -4.50 7.48
CA VAL A 16 9.85 -5.14 6.26
C VAL A 16 8.42 -5.61 6.49
N LEU A 17 8.16 -6.28 7.62
CA LEU A 17 6.82 -6.76 7.99
C LEU A 17 5.82 -5.61 8.16
N SER A 18 6.31 -4.40 8.50
CA SER A 18 5.49 -3.19 8.62
C SER A 18 5.34 -2.40 7.31
N GLY A 19 5.88 -2.89 6.19
CA GLY A 19 5.71 -2.28 4.87
C GLY A 19 6.82 -1.29 4.46
N ALA A 20 8.01 -1.40 5.05
CA ALA A 20 9.16 -0.60 4.62
C ALA A 20 9.65 -1.04 3.22
N GLU A 21 10.21 -0.09 2.49
CA GLU A 21 10.92 -0.33 1.24
C GLU A 21 12.25 -1.05 1.49
N VAL A 22 12.61 -2.03 0.67
CA VAL A 22 13.81 -2.87 0.84
C VAL A 22 15.07 -2.02 1.01
N HIS A 23 15.33 -1.09 0.09
CA HIS A 23 16.51 -0.25 0.13
C HIS A 23 16.60 0.64 1.39
N ARG A 24 15.44 1.04 1.97
CA ARG A 24 15.42 1.80 3.23
C ARG A 24 15.78 0.93 4.43
N VAL A 25 15.37 -0.34 4.40
CA VAL A 25 15.73 -1.28 5.45
C VAL A 25 17.24 -1.57 5.39
N GLU A 26 17.79 -1.79 4.20
CA GLU A 26 19.24 -1.98 3.99
C GLU A 26 20.04 -0.78 4.52
N ASP A 27 19.69 0.45 4.12
CA ASP A 27 20.33 1.69 4.62
C ASP A 27 20.22 1.82 6.14
N THR A 28 19.07 1.47 6.71
CA THR A 28 18.85 1.50 8.16
C THR A 28 19.73 0.50 8.90
N LEU A 29 19.84 -0.74 8.41
CA LEU A 29 20.69 -1.76 9.01
C LEU A 29 22.18 -1.38 8.96
N ILE A 30 22.63 -0.87 7.80
CA ILE A 30 24.00 -0.38 7.64
C ILE A 30 24.28 0.72 8.66
N ARG A 31 23.41 1.71 8.79
CA ARG A 31 23.59 2.82 9.75
C ARG A 31 23.59 2.36 11.20
N ILE A 32 22.66 1.49 11.59
CA ILE A 32 22.61 0.94 12.96
C ILE A 32 23.91 0.20 13.29
N CYS A 33 24.35 -0.72 12.42
CA CYS A 33 25.54 -1.51 12.67
C CYS A 33 26.81 -0.62 12.70
N THR A 34 26.91 0.36 11.80
CA THR A 34 28.02 1.31 11.78
C THR A 34 28.04 2.21 13.03
N ALA A 35 26.87 2.65 13.53
CA ALA A 35 26.77 3.45 14.75
C ALA A 35 27.33 2.71 16.00
N PHE A 36 27.24 1.39 16.02
CA PHE A 36 27.80 0.53 17.06
C PHE A 36 29.20 -0.05 16.74
N GLY A 37 29.90 0.52 15.74
CA GLY A 37 31.31 0.20 15.47
C GLY A 37 31.55 -0.98 14.55
N ALA A 38 30.60 -1.38 13.72
CA ALA A 38 30.87 -2.28 12.62
C ALA A 38 31.69 -1.55 11.54
N GLU A 39 32.80 -2.16 11.08
CA GLU A 39 33.68 -1.55 10.09
C GLU A 39 33.10 -1.67 8.68
N ARG A 40 32.51 -2.82 8.38
CA ARG A 40 31.85 -3.11 7.11
C ARG A 40 30.54 -3.85 7.35
N VAL A 41 29.51 -3.47 6.61
CA VAL A 41 28.16 -4.05 6.69
C VAL A 41 27.66 -4.32 5.28
N ASP A 42 27.44 -5.61 4.97
CA ASP A 42 26.87 -6.05 3.72
C ASP A 42 25.46 -6.60 4.01
N VAL A 43 24.44 -6.02 3.39
CA VAL A 43 23.03 -6.41 3.59
C VAL A 43 22.42 -6.79 2.26
N PHE A 44 21.66 -7.86 2.25
CA PHE A 44 20.88 -8.32 1.11
C PHE A 44 19.48 -8.72 1.56
N ILE A 45 18.48 -8.07 1.02
CA ILE A 45 17.07 -8.29 1.38
C ILE A 45 16.27 -8.63 0.12
N THR A 46 15.46 -9.67 0.22
CA THR A 46 14.46 -10.03 -0.78
C THR A 46 13.06 -10.04 -0.15
N HIS A 47 12.04 -10.30 -0.95
CA HIS A 47 10.66 -10.42 -0.47
C HIS A 47 10.47 -11.48 0.63
N SER A 48 11.26 -12.56 0.61
CA SER A 48 11.09 -13.72 1.51
C SER A 48 12.26 -13.97 2.45
N SER A 49 13.38 -13.26 2.31
CA SER A 49 14.58 -13.47 3.11
C SER A 49 15.40 -12.21 3.28
N MET A 50 16.12 -12.17 4.39
CA MET A 50 17.08 -11.11 4.73
C MET A 50 18.36 -11.75 5.20
N MET A 51 19.50 -11.27 4.69
CA MET A 51 20.83 -11.70 5.10
C MET A 51 21.68 -10.48 5.37
N ALA A 52 22.43 -10.50 6.46
CA ALA A 52 23.41 -9.46 6.72
C ALA A 52 24.72 -10.06 7.23
N THR A 53 25.82 -9.46 6.78
CA THR A 53 27.18 -9.75 7.24
C THR A 53 27.78 -8.47 7.79
N ILE A 54 28.28 -8.51 9.02
CA ILE A 54 29.02 -7.41 9.62
C ILE A 54 30.46 -7.86 9.92
N HIS A 55 31.41 -6.97 9.73
CA HIS A 55 32.80 -7.17 10.09
C HIS A 55 33.12 -6.34 11.34
N ASP A 56 33.81 -6.97 12.29
CA ASP A 56 34.32 -6.25 13.46
C ASP A 56 35.61 -5.50 13.13
N VAL A 57 36.15 -4.77 14.09
CA VAL A 57 37.44 -4.02 13.98
C VAL A 57 38.65 -4.91 13.70
N ASN A 58 38.54 -6.23 13.87
CA ASN A 58 39.59 -7.21 13.56
C ASN A 58 39.34 -7.89 12.20
N GLY A 59 38.33 -7.43 11.44
CA GLY A 59 37.96 -8.02 10.15
C GLY A 59 37.20 -9.35 10.24
N MET A 60 36.78 -9.80 11.44
CA MET A 60 36.02 -11.05 11.61
C MET A 60 34.60 -10.92 11.13
N PRO A 61 34.14 -11.73 10.15
CA PRO A 61 32.78 -11.67 9.64
C PRO A 61 31.80 -12.40 10.54
N PHE A 62 30.63 -11.80 10.76
CA PHE A 62 29.46 -12.40 11.39
C PHE A 62 28.29 -12.31 10.43
N THR A 63 27.79 -13.48 10.00
CA THR A 63 26.65 -13.57 9.05
C THR A 63 25.45 -14.20 9.71
N GLN A 64 24.26 -13.63 9.49
CA GLN A 64 22.99 -14.23 9.87
C GLN A 64 21.97 -14.05 8.76
N THR A 65 21.04 -15.02 8.67
CA THR A 65 19.91 -15.01 7.74
C THR A 65 18.59 -15.08 8.51
N ARG A 66 17.59 -14.35 8.04
CA ARG A 66 16.21 -14.42 8.51
C ARG A 66 15.27 -14.74 7.34
N ARG A 67 14.26 -15.54 7.59
CA ARG A 67 13.19 -15.80 6.65
C ARG A 67 12.02 -14.85 6.98
N LEU A 68 11.49 -14.17 5.95
CA LEU A 68 10.35 -13.28 6.06
C LEU A 68 9.08 -14.03 5.66
N PHE A 69 8.07 -14.08 6.53
CA PHE A 69 6.88 -14.92 6.29
C PHE A 69 5.64 -14.15 5.81
N SER A 70 5.53 -12.88 6.10
CA SER A 70 4.41 -12.08 5.63
C SER A 70 4.73 -10.60 5.67
N VAL A 71 4.59 -9.93 4.55
CA VAL A 71 4.65 -8.46 4.51
C VAL A 71 3.25 -7.92 4.82
N GLY A 72 3.18 -6.96 5.75
CA GLY A 72 1.97 -6.24 6.13
C GLY A 72 2.13 -4.74 5.89
N ASN A 73 1.19 -3.97 6.41
CA ASN A 73 1.26 -2.50 6.44
C ASN A 73 0.88 -2.03 7.84
N ASP A 74 1.88 -1.84 8.71
CA ASP A 74 1.72 -1.21 10.03
C ASP A 74 2.56 0.07 10.07
N PHE A 75 1.98 1.16 9.58
CA PHE A 75 2.70 2.42 9.44
C PHE A 75 2.93 3.17 10.76
N ASP A 76 2.18 2.86 11.82
CA ASP A 76 2.52 3.35 13.17
C ASP A 76 3.80 2.71 13.69
N LYS A 77 3.90 1.37 13.57
CA LYS A 77 5.10 0.62 13.96
C LYS A 77 6.30 1.05 13.10
N LEU A 78 6.13 1.17 11.78
CA LEU A 78 7.16 1.65 10.88
C LEU A 78 7.68 3.04 11.26
N THR A 79 6.79 3.96 11.64
CA THR A 79 7.15 5.31 12.09
C THR A 79 8.00 5.26 13.37
N LYS A 80 7.62 4.42 14.33
CA LYS A 80 8.36 4.24 15.58
C LYS A 80 9.73 3.59 15.36
N LEU A 81 9.83 2.55 14.51
CA LEU A 81 11.10 1.93 14.16
C LEU A 81 12.06 2.90 13.46
N ASN A 82 11.54 3.73 12.57
CA ASN A 82 12.33 4.79 11.94
C ASN A 82 12.80 5.86 12.95
N ALA A 83 11.98 6.18 13.96
CA ALA A 83 12.39 7.09 15.04
C ALA A 83 13.48 6.45 15.91
N LEU A 84 13.37 5.17 16.25
CA LEU A 84 14.37 4.40 16.97
C LEU A 84 15.71 4.39 16.22
N SER A 85 15.71 4.08 14.91
CA SER A 85 16.92 4.10 14.08
C SER A 85 17.60 5.48 14.08
N ARG A 86 16.83 6.56 13.96
CA ARG A 86 17.38 7.92 14.04
C ARG A 86 18.01 8.22 15.40
N ARG A 87 17.40 7.75 16.49
CA ARG A 87 17.91 7.92 17.84
C ARG A 87 19.21 7.17 18.03
N ILE A 88 19.31 5.93 17.58
CA ILE A 88 20.54 5.12 17.59
C ILE A 88 21.70 5.86 16.90
N CYS A 89 21.43 6.48 15.74
CA CYS A 89 22.47 7.16 14.96
C CYS A 89 22.89 8.53 15.55
N ASN A 90 22.03 9.18 16.35
CA ASN A 90 22.29 10.54 16.85
C ASN A 90 22.76 10.58 18.31
N ASP A 91 22.42 9.60 19.12
CA ASP A 91 22.69 9.54 20.54
C ASP A 91 23.81 8.53 20.81
N LYS A 92 25.02 9.03 21.09
CA LYS A 92 26.23 8.21 21.34
C LYS A 92 26.19 7.44 22.65
N ASP A 93 25.37 7.89 23.59
CA ASP A 93 25.23 7.28 24.92
C ASP A 93 24.17 6.18 24.93
N PHE A 94 23.48 5.96 23.80
CA PHE A 94 22.40 4.99 23.67
C PHE A 94 22.98 3.58 23.52
N THR A 95 22.82 2.76 24.57
CA THR A 95 23.40 1.43 24.64
C THR A 95 22.56 0.36 23.87
N ILE A 96 23.18 -0.79 23.55
CA ILE A 96 22.46 -1.91 22.91
C ILE A 96 21.30 -2.38 23.79
N ASP A 97 21.45 -2.38 25.11
CA ASP A 97 20.39 -2.82 26.03
C ASP A 97 19.20 -1.82 26.06
N ASP A 98 19.46 -0.52 25.87
CA ASP A 98 18.40 0.49 25.72
C ASP A 98 17.67 0.30 24.39
N VAL A 99 18.39 0.00 23.32
CA VAL A 99 17.78 -0.32 22.00
C VAL A 99 16.87 -1.54 22.11
N VAL A 100 17.31 -2.59 22.78
CA VAL A 100 16.50 -3.83 22.98
C VAL A 100 15.20 -3.47 23.70
N LYS A 101 15.25 -2.73 24.81
CA LYS A 101 14.05 -2.32 25.56
C LYS A 101 13.08 -1.51 24.73
N GLU A 102 13.58 -0.51 23.99
CA GLU A 102 12.73 0.34 23.15
C GLU A 102 12.18 -0.45 21.94
N PHE A 103 12.98 -1.32 21.34
CA PHE A 103 12.54 -2.22 20.27
C PHE A 103 11.44 -3.17 20.76
N ASP A 104 11.60 -3.82 21.91
CA ASP A 104 10.57 -4.70 22.47
C ASP A 104 9.26 -3.96 22.75
N PHE A 105 9.34 -2.72 23.24
CA PHE A 105 8.17 -1.86 23.41
C PHE A 105 7.47 -1.58 22.05
N ILE A 106 8.24 -1.26 21.02
CA ILE A 106 7.69 -1.01 19.67
C ILE A 106 7.11 -2.28 19.08
N LYS A 107 7.82 -3.41 19.17
CA LYS A 107 7.39 -4.71 18.65
C LYS A 107 6.04 -5.13 19.23
N ASN A 108 5.85 -4.93 20.54
CA ASN A 108 4.62 -5.25 21.25
C ASN A 108 3.53 -4.18 21.13
N SER A 109 3.75 -3.09 20.38
CA SER A 109 2.73 -2.07 20.15
C SER A 109 1.56 -2.67 19.37
N LYS A 110 0.33 -2.45 19.91
CA LYS A 110 -0.89 -2.99 19.31
C LYS A 110 -1.37 -2.13 18.15
N PRO A 111 -1.71 -2.74 16.99
CA PRO A 111 -2.44 -2.06 15.94
C PRO A 111 -3.83 -1.61 16.44
N TYR A 112 -4.59 -0.97 15.57
CA TYR A 112 -6.00 -0.69 15.87
C TYR A 112 -6.76 -1.97 16.24
N SER A 113 -7.73 -1.84 17.12
CA SER A 113 -8.57 -2.97 17.53
C SER A 113 -9.38 -3.50 16.36
N PHE A 114 -9.85 -4.74 16.47
CA PHE A 114 -10.70 -5.37 15.47
C PHE A 114 -11.87 -4.48 15.02
N TRP A 115 -12.63 -3.95 15.97
CA TRP A 115 -13.81 -3.13 15.68
C TRP A 115 -13.47 -1.83 14.95
N VAL A 116 -12.31 -1.24 15.27
CA VAL A 116 -11.81 -0.04 14.59
C VAL A 116 -11.39 -0.36 13.15
N ASN A 117 -10.76 -1.52 12.91
CA ASN A 117 -10.44 -1.96 11.55
C ASN A 117 -11.70 -2.26 10.72
N CYS A 118 -12.72 -2.88 11.32
CA CYS A 118 -14.03 -3.04 10.67
C CYS A 118 -14.66 -1.69 10.31
N LEU A 119 -14.57 -0.69 11.21
CA LEU A 119 -15.05 0.66 10.93
C LEU A 119 -14.32 1.30 9.74
N PHE A 120 -13.00 1.16 9.65
CA PHE A 120 -12.26 1.65 8.49
C PHE A 120 -12.66 0.93 7.19
N SER A 121 -12.91 -0.38 7.23
CA SER A 121 -13.45 -1.13 6.08
C SER A 121 -14.83 -0.62 5.65
N VAL A 122 -15.70 -0.30 6.60
CA VAL A 122 -17.00 0.34 6.36
C VAL A 122 -16.83 1.68 5.66
N ILE A 123 -15.91 2.53 6.16
CA ILE A 123 -15.62 3.86 5.60
C ILE A 123 -15.10 3.72 4.15
N VAL A 124 -14.21 2.75 3.89
CA VAL A 124 -13.71 2.49 2.54
C VAL A 124 -14.83 2.05 1.61
N ALA A 125 -15.64 1.06 2.00
CA ALA A 125 -16.73 0.55 1.20
C ALA A 125 -17.75 1.66 0.87
N TRP A 126 -18.15 2.45 1.87
CA TRP A 126 -19.06 3.57 1.71
C TRP A 126 -18.52 4.61 0.72
N SER A 127 -17.29 5.05 0.96
CA SER A 127 -16.69 6.14 0.19
C SER A 127 -16.42 5.72 -1.26
N PHE A 128 -15.88 4.52 -1.49
CA PHE A 128 -15.58 4.07 -2.85
C PHE A 128 -16.83 3.69 -3.65
N THR A 129 -17.90 3.23 -3.01
CA THR A 129 -19.18 3.06 -3.71
C THR A 129 -19.70 4.39 -4.26
N LEU A 130 -19.69 5.46 -3.44
CA LEU A 130 -20.04 6.81 -3.91
C LEU A 130 -19.03 7.36 -4.93
N PHE A 131 -17.74 7.09 -4.73
CA PHE A 131 -16.66 7.52 -5.60
C PHE A 131 -16.84 6.99 -7.03
N PHE A 132 -17.27 5.75 -7.18
CA PHE A 132 -17.54 5.10 -8.47
C PHE A 132 -18.95 5.38 -9.03
N GLY A 133 -19.76 6.20 -8.38
CA GLY A 133 -21.06 6.66 -8.89
C GLY A 133 -22.28 5.94 -8.34
N GLY A 134 -22.10 5.08 -7.35
CA GLY A 134 -23.26 4.49 -6.63
C GLY A 134 -24.01 5.54 -5.84
N GLY A 135 -25.31 5.31 -5.64
CA GLY A 135 -26.19 6.17 -4.86
C GLY A 135 -25.95 6.01 -3.34
N ILE A 136 -26.70 6.81 -2.57
CA ILE A 136 -26.62 6.78 -1.09
C ILE A 136 -27.06 5.42 -0.54
N ILE A 137 -28.10 4.80 -1.13
CA ILE A 137 -28.62 3.50 -0.67
C ILE A 137 -27.58 2.42 -0.94
N GLU A 138 -27.01 2.37 -2.16
CA GLU A 138 -25.95 1.42 -2.49
C GLU A 138 -24.75 1.57 -1.57
N SER A 139 -24.36 2.81 -1.23
CA SER A 139 -23.23 3.06 -0.35
C SER A 139 -23.50 2.63 1.10
N LEU A 140 -24.72 2.79 1.59
CA LEU A 140 -25.12 2.28 2.91
C LEU A 140 -25.12 0.74 2.95
N ILE A 141 -25.64 0.08 1.92
CA ILE A 141 -25.60 -1.37 1.80
C ILE A 141 -24.16 -1.88 1.65
N ALA A 142 -23.34 -1.20 0.83
CA ALA A 142 -21.91 -1.49 0.70
C ALA A 142 -21.18 -1.42 2.05
N SER A 143 -21.55 -0.46 2.90
CA SER A 143 -21.02 -0.31 4.25
C SER A 143 -21.29 -1.54 5.12
N VAL A 144 -22.53 -2.04 5.11
CA VAL A 144 -22.94 -3.24 5.84
C VAL A 144 -22.18 -4.47 5.30
N ILE A 145 -22.09 -4.60 3.98
CA ILE A 145 -21.37 -5.69 3.35
C ILE A 145 -19.87 -5.60 3.67
N GLY A 146 -19.26 -4.42 3.63
CA GLY A 146 -17.87 -4.20 3.99
C GLY A 146 -17.56 -4.61 5.44
N PHE A 147 -18.49 -4.35 6.37
CA PHE A 147 -18.41 -4.86 7.74
C PHE A 147 -18.44 -6.39 7.77
N LEU A 148 -19.40 -7.02 7.10
CA LEU A 148 -19.55 -8.49 7.06
C LEU A 148 -18.32 -9.16 6.43
N VAL A 149 -17.81 -8.62 5.34
CA VAL A 149 -16.61 -9.12 4.65
C VAL A 149 -15.38 -8.97 5.55
N SER A 150 -15.21 -7.85 6.25
CA SER A 150 -14.11 -7.64 7.18
C SER A 150 -14.15 -8.64 8.35
N CYS A 151 -15.34 -8.90 8.91
CA CYS A 151 -15.53 -9.91 9.94
C CYS A 151 -15.22 -11.33 9.41
N SER A 152 -15.72 -11.67 8.23
CA SER A 152 -15.49 -12.98 7.60
C SER A 152 -14.03 -13.19 7.30
N GLN A 153 -13.33 -12.18 6.77
CA GLN A 153 -11.90 -12.26 6.45
C GLN A 153 -11.06 -12.58 7.69
N GLN A 154 -11.33 -11.95 8.83
CA GLN A 154 -10.60 -12.28 10.07
C GLN A 154 -10.82 -13.72 10.55
N VAL A 155 -12.02 -14.25 10.36
CA VAL A 155 -12.29 -15.66 10.67
C VAL A 155 -11.51 -16.55 9.69
N ILE A 156 -11.59 -16.25 8.40
CA ILE A 156 -10.91 -17.01 7.34
C ILE A 156 -9.39 -17.03 7.57
N ASP A 157 -8.78 -15.86 7.86
CA ASP A 157 -7.34 -15.73 8.07
C ASP A 157 -6.82 -16.50 9.30
N LYS A 158 -7.70 -16.84 10.27
CA LYS A 158 -7.34 -17.73 11.39
C LYS A 158 -7.22 -19.20 10.99
N PHE A 159 -8.00 -19.64 10.02
CA PHE A 159 -8.04 -21.04 9.58
C PHE A 159 -7.20 -21.29 8.33
N ILE A 160 -6.98 -20.27 7.52
CA ILE A 160 -6.34 -20.37 6.21
C ILE A 160 -5.09 -19.51 6.20
N ASN A 161 -3.92 -20.15 6.22
CA ASN A 161 -2.63 -19.45 6.14
C ASN A 161 -2.28 -18.90 4.74
N ASN A 162 -3.06 -19.28 3.71
CA ASN A 162 -2.82 -18.83 2.33
C ASN A 162 -3.62 -17.56 2.02
N LYS A 163 -2.93 -16.44 1.89
CA LYS A 163 -3.54 -15.12 1.62
C LYS A 163 -4.32 -15.08 0.30
N VAL A 164 -3.83 -15.75 -0.74
CA VAL A 164 -4.50 -15.78 -2.06
C VAL A 164 -5.84 -16.49 -1.94
N PHE A 165 -5.88 -17.64 -1.26
CA PHE A 165 -7.09 -18.41 -1.05
C PHE A 165 -8.09 -17.68 -0.10
N SER A 166 -7.57 -16.99 0.93
CA SER A 166 -8.40 -16.13 1.78
C SER A 166 -9.09 -15.04 0.97
N LYS A 167 -8.41 -14.39 0.02
CA LYS A 167 -8.99 -13.38 -0.86
C LYS A 167 -10.04 -13.94 -1.83
N PHE A 168 -9.83 -15.16 -2.34
CA PHE A 168 -10.82 -15.88 -3.13
C PHE A 168 -12.15 -16.04 -2.36
N ILE A 169 -12.08 -16.57 -1.13
CA ILE A 169 -13.28 -16.77 -0.30
C ILE A 169 -13.92 -15.43 0.06
N SER A 170 -13.13 -14.42 0.40
CA SER A 170 -13.63 -13.08 0.74
C SER A 170 -14.38 -12.44 -0.43
N SER A 171 -13.86 -12.59 -1.66
CA SER A 171 -14.52 -12.10 -2.87
C SER A 171 -15.81 -12.89 -3.18
N PHE A 172 -15.79 -14.19 -3.01
CA PHE A 172 -16.99 -15.04 -3.15
C PHE A 172 -18.09 -14.59 -2.19
N LEU A 173 -17.78 -14.41 -0.90
CA LEU A 173 -18.73 -13.94 0.11
C LEU A 173 -19.21 -12.51 -0.16
N LEU A 174 -18.33 -11.62 -0.58
CA LEU A 174 -18.69 -10.27 -1.00
C LEU A 174 -19.76 -10.30 -2.09
N THR A 175 -19.51 -11.10 -3.13
CA THR A 175 -20.43 -11.24 -4.26
C THR A 175 -21.77 -11.84 -3.81
N ALA A 176 -21.72 -12.86 -2.95
CA ALA A 176 -22.93 -13.47 -2.39
C ALA A 176 -23.80 -12.46 -1.60
N PHE A 177 -23.19 -11.64 -0.76
CA PHE A 177 -23.90 -10.60 0.00
C PHE A 177 -24.48 -9.51 -0.91
N ALA A 178 -23.73 -9.10 -1.95
CA ALA A 178 -24.20 -8.09 -2.91
C ALA A 178 -25.40 -8.62 -3.73
N PHE A 179 -25.33 -9.85 -4.22
CA PHE A 179 -26.45 -10.47 -4.94
C PHE A 179 -27.64 -10.75 -4.04
N PHE A 180 -27.42 -11.12 -2.78
CA PHE A 180 -28.50 -11.24 -1.80
C PHE A 180 -29.24 -9.91 -1.63
N ALA A 181 -28.51 -8.79 -1.44
CA ALA A 181 -29.10 -7.47 -1.34
C ALA A 181 -29.88 -7.05 -2.61
N PHE A 182 -29.38 -7.42 -3.78
CA PHE A 182 -30.06 -7.21 -5.06
C PHE A 182 -31.34 -8.05 -5.17
N TYR A 183 -31.28 -9.34 -4.83
CA TYR A 183 -32.42 -10.25 -4.88
C TYR A 183 -33.57 -9.78 -3.97
N VAL A 184 -33.26 -9.28 -2.78
CA VAL A 184 -34.22 -8.71 -1.82
C VAL A 184 -34.65 -7.27 -2.24
N LYS A 185 -34.20 -6.79 -3.40
CA LYS A 185 -34.52 -5.46 -3.98
C LYS A 185 -34.10 -4.27 -3.09
N LEU A 186 -33.03 -4.41 -2.30
CA LEU A 186 -32.46 -3.32 -1.51
C LEU A 186 -31.61 -2.39 -2.38
N ILE A 187 -31.05 -2.89 -3.48
CA ILE A 187 -30.22 -2.14 -4.43
C ILE A 187 -30.65 -2.40 -5.86
N PRO A 188 -30.58 -1.42 -6.77
CA PRO A 188 -30.95 -1.58 -8.17
C PRO A 188 -29.89 -2.33 -8.99
N THR A 189 -28.61 -2.21 -8.62
CA THR A 189 -27.48 -2.86 -9.30
C THR A 189 -26.47 -3.36 -8.28
N VAL A 190 -25.73 -4.42 -8.63
CA VAL A 190 -24.68 -5.00 -7.77
C VAL A 190 -23.33 -4.34 -7.96
N ASP A 191 -23.09 -3.76 -9.13
CA ASP A 191 -21.76 -3.35 -9.59
C ASP A 191 -21.09 -2.32 -8.68
N TYR A 192 -21.80 -1.25 -8.31
CA TYR A 192 -21.27 -0.21 -7.43
C TYR A 192 -20.91 -0.74 -6.03
N VAL A 193 -21.75 -1.66 -5.51
CA VAL A 193 -21.52 -2.27 -4.20
C VAL A 193 -20.32 -3.19 -4.23
N ILE A 194 -20.17 -3.97 -5.29
CA ILE A 194 -19.03 -4.87 -5.47
C ILE A 194 -17.75 -4.07 -5.63
N ILE A 195 -17.71 -3.06 -6.54
CA ILE A 195 -16.50 -2.30 -6.81
C ILE A 195 -16.04 -1.49 -5.60
N GLY A 196 -16.97 -0.91 -4.84
CA GLY A 196 -16.64 -0.18 -3.63
C GLY A 196 -16.01 -1.05 -2.55
N ASN A 197 -16.53 -2.25 -2.35
CA ASN A 197 -16.01 -3.21 -1.37
C ASN A 197 -14.73 -3.90 -1.83
N ILE A 198 -14.62 -4.21 -3.11
CA ILE A 198 -13.48 -4.94 -3.68
C ILE A 198 -12.18 -4.15 -3.53
N MET A 199 -12.27 -2.81 -3.43
CA MET A 199 -11.09 -1.95 -3.19
C MET A 199 -10.30 -2.36 -1.94
N THR A 200 -10.95 -2.91 -0.91
CA THR A 200 -10.28 -3.42 0.30
C THR A 200 -9.55 -4.76 0.06
N LEU A 201 -9.92 -5.48 -0.97
CA LEU A 201 -9.37 -6.79 -1.29
C LEU A 201 -8.25 -6.73 -2.33
N ILE A 202 -8.36 -5.82 -3.29
CA ILE A 202 -7.46 -5.71 -4.44
C ILE A 202 -6.05 -5.28 -4.01
N PRO A 203 -5.00 -5.94 -4.51
CA PRO A 203 -3.61 -5.62 -4.23
C PRO A 203 -3.08 -4.47 -5.09
N GLY A 204 -3.89 -3.41 -5.32
CA GLY A 204 -3.52 -2.33 -6.24
C GLY A 204 -2.25 -1.58 -5.84
N VAL A 205 -2.08 -1.27 -4.55
CA VAL A 205 -0.86 -0.64 -4.02
C VAL A 205 0.36 -1.56 -4.21
N ASN A 206 0.20 -2.87 -3.93
CA ASN A 206 1.28 -3.84 -4.13
C ASN A 206 1.66 -3.96 -5.61
N PHE A 207 0.67 -3.93 -6.51
CA PHE A 207 0.88 -3.95 -7.95
C PHE A 207 1.68 -2.72 -8.42
N THR A 208 1.29 -1.50 -8.02
CA THR A 208 2.01 -0.27 -8.36
C THR A 208 3.41 -0.24 -7.75
N ASN A 209 3.55 -0.65 -6.49
CA ASN A 209 4.86 -0.72 -5.83
C ASN A 209 5.79 -1.76 -6.47
N SER A 210 5.26 -2.87 -6.98
CA SER A 210 6.08 -3.87 -7.68
C SER A 210 6.71 -3.29 -8.94
N LEU A 211 5.98 -2.49 -9.71
CA LEU A 211 6.53 -1.78 -10.88
C LEU A 211 7.58 -0.75 -10.46
N ARG A 212 7.35 -0.04 -9.36
CA ARG A 212 8.35 0.87 -8.81
C ARG A 212 9.63 0.15 -8.43
N ASP A 213 9.53 -0.98 -7.71
CA ASP A 213 10.70 -1.78 -7.31
C ASP A 213 11.48 -2.28 -8.56
N LEU A 214 10.77 -2.70 -9.62
CA LEU A 214 11.39 -3.05 -10.91
C LEU A 214 12.18 -1.89 -11.53
N PHE A 215 11.61 -0.71 -11.56
CA PHE A 215 12.26 0.47 -12.15
C PHE A 215 13.40 1.03 -11.28
N THR A 216 13.41 0.78 -9.98
CA THR A 216 14.49 1.22 -9.07
C THR A 216 15.66 0.25 -8.99
N GLY A 217 15.56 -0.92 -9.65
CA GLY A 217 16.61 -1.92 -9.73
C GLY A 217 16.45 -3.11 -8.77
N ASP A 218 15.47 -3.07 -7.86
CA ASP A 218 15.12 -4.19 -6.98
C ASP A 218 14.31 -5.25 -7.74
N SER A 219 14.85 -5.71 -8.89
CA SER A 219 14.12 -6.51 -9.87
C SER A 219 13.55 -7.80 -9.28
N MET A 220 14.28 -8.49 -8.40
CA MET A 220 13.84 -9.74 -7.80
C MET A 220 12.61 -9.53 -6.89
N THR A 221 12.67 -8.53 -6.04
CA THR A 221 11.55 -8.16 -5.15
C THR A 221 10.35 -7.67 -5.99
N GLY A 222 10.61 -6.84 -7.01
CA GLY A 222 9.59 -6.33 -7.91
C GLY A 222 8.84 -7.44 -8.65
N VAL A 223 9.55 -8.40 -9.25
CA VAL A 223 8.92 -9.54 -9.95
C VAL A 223 8.09 -10.40 -9.00
N LEU A 224 8.61 -10.75 -7.83
CA LEU A 224 7.89 -11.58 -6.87
C LEU A 224 6.61 -10.90 -6.38
N ARG A 225 6.65 -9.60 -6.05
CA ARG A 225 5.47 -8.81 -5.66
C ARG A 225 4.47 -8.67 -6.80
N PHE A 226 4.95 -8.51 -8.03
CA PHE A 226 4.10 -8.42 -9.22
C PHE A 226 3.30 -9.71 -9.42
N ILE A 227 3.96 -10.87 -9.36
CA ILE A 227 3.31 -12.18 -9.47
C ILE A 227 2.30 -12.37 -8.32
N GLU A 228 2.66 -12.05 -7.07
CA GLU A 228 1.76 -12.16 -5.93
C GLU A 228 0.51 -11.28 -6.09
N ALA A 229 0.68 -10.05 -6.59
CA ALA A 229 -0.43 -9.15 -6.87
C ALA A 229 -1.34 -9.69 -7.98
N LEU A 230 -0.78 -10.22 -9.07
CA LEU A 230 -1.57 -10.86 -10.15
C LEU A 230 -2.34 -12.08 -9.65
N LEU A 231 -1.69 -12.98 -8.89
CA LEU A 231 -2.35 -14.15 -8.32
C LEU A 231 -3.49 -13.77 -7.37
N THR A 232 -3.29 -12.72 -6.57
CA THR A 232 -4.31 -12.19 -5.66
C THR A 232 -5.48 -11.61 -6.44
N ALA A 233 -5.23 -10.82 -7.49
CA ALA A 233 -6.28 -10.25 -8.33
C ALA A 233 -7.05 -11.35 -9.08
N LEU A 234 -6.36 -12.37 -9.58
CA LEU A 234 -6.98 -13.53 -10.21
C LEU A 234 -7.87 -14.31 -9.22
N ALA A 235 -7.40 -14.51 -7.99
CA ALA A 235 -8.19 -15.20 -6.95
C ALA A 235 -9.46 -14.42 -6.61
N ILE A 236 -9.40 -13.09 -6.53
CA ILE A 236 -10.57 -12.23 -6.31
C ILE A 236 -11.57 -12.35 -7.47
N ALA A 237 -11.08 -12.29 -8.72
CA ALA A 237 -11.93 -12.46 -9.90
C ALA A 237 -12.56 -13.85 -9.96
N LEU A 238 -11.80 -14.91 -9.63
CA LEU A 238 -12.33 -16.27 -9.52
C LEU A 238 -13.43 -16.39 -8.46
N GLY A 239 -13.28 -15.73 -7.30
CA GLY A 239 -14.32 -15.72 -6.27
C GLY A 239 -15.63 -15.14 -6.77
N TYR A 240 -15.57 -14.03 -7.52
CA TYR A 240 -16.70 -13.42 -8.19
C TYR A 240 -17.32 -14.37 -9.22
N VAL A 241 -16.53 -14.88 -10.17
CA VAL A 241 -17.00 -15.70 -11.29
C VAL A 241 -17.60 -17.01 -10.83
N VAL A 242 -17.00 -17.69 -9.85
CA VAL A 242 -17.54 -18.96 -9.30
C VAL A 242 -18.92 -18.74 -8.69
N PHE A 243 -19.13 -17.63 -7.97
CA PHE A 243 -20.45 -17.31 -7.44
C PHE A 243 -21.46 -17.09 -8.57
N ILE A 244 -21.14 -16.28 -9.58
CA ILE A 244 -22.02 -16.01 -10.73
C ILE A 244 -22.40 -17.32 -11.45
N PHE A 245 -21.43 -18.22 -11.62
CA PHE A 245 -21.66 -19.52 -12.28
C PHE A 245 -22.65 -20.40 -11.48
N ILE A 246 -22.56 -20.38 -10.14
CA ILE A 246 -23.45 -21.13 -9.26
C ILE A 246 -24.91 -20.61 -9.35
N VAL A 247 -25.07 -19.29 -9.50
CA VAL A 247 -26.39 -18.63 -9.56
C VAL A 247 -26.99 -18.69 -10.99
N GLY A 248 -26.22 -19.16 -11.98
CA GLY A 248 -26.67 -19.26 -13.39
C GLY A 248 -26.68 -17.91 -14.12
N GLY A 249 -25.88 -16.95 -13.66
CA GLY A 249 -25.69 -15.65 -14.31
C GLY A 249 -24.59 -15.67 -15.37
N ASP A 250 -24.59 -14.69 -16.27
CA ASP A 250 -23.47 -14.45 -17.19
C ASP A 250 -22.31 -13.78 -16.45
N ALA A 251 -21.13 -14.37 -16.58
CA ALA A 251 -19.89 -13.86 -15.96
C ALA A 251 -19.33 -12.56 -16.60
N ASN A 252 -20.04 -12.02 -17.58
CA ASN A 252 -19.76 -10.70 -18.13
C ASN A 252 -20.08 -9.65 -17.07
N ALA A 253 -19.15 -9.46 -16.12
CA ALA A 253 -19.15 -8.25 -15.32
C ALA A 253 -19.30 -7.11 -16.31
N SER A 254 -20.34 -6.30 -16.13
CA SER A 254 -20.63 -5.17 -17.01
C SER A 254 -19.32 -4.43 -17.25
N SER A 255 -18.80 -4.63 -18.45
CA SER A 255 -17.45 -4.17 -18.85
C SER A 255 -17.42 -2.65 -19.05
N ASN A 256 -18.55 -2.03 -18.85
CA ASN A 256 -18.68 -0.61 -18.85
C ASN A 256 -18.09 -0.11 -17.52
N LEU A 257 -16.81 0.27 -17.57
CA LEU A 257 -16.31 1.26 -16.63
C LEU A 257 -17.35 2.37 -16.66
N VAL A 258 -18.10 2.52 -15.58
CA VAL A 258 -19.09 3.57 -15.47
C VAL A 258 -18.29 4.86 -15.60
N GLU A 259 -18.33 5.49 -16.78
CA GLU A 259 -17.85 6.84 -16.95
C GLU A 259 -18.68 7.68 -15.99
N TYR A 260 -18.02 8.13 -14.94
CA TYR A 260 -18.67 8.83 -13.86
C TYR A 260 -19.04 10.25 -14.33
N GLU A 261 -20.30 10.44 -14.67
CA GLU A 261 -20.90 11.77 -14.92
C GLU A 261 -21.32 12.48 -13.62
N GLY A 262 -20.98 11.97 -12.45
CA GLY A 262 -21.38 12.51 -11.15
C GLY A 262 -20.65 13.79 -10.75
N PHE A 263 -21.14 14.41 -9.68
CA PHE A 263 -20.58 15.65 -9.14
C PHE A 263 -19.11 15.48 -8.75
N LYS A 264 -18.19 16.13 -9.46
CA LYS A 264 -16.73 16.09 -9.22
C LYS A 264 -16.36 16.37 -7.74
N ILE A 265 -17.15 17.21 -7.05
CA ILE A 265 -16.96 17.51 -5.61
C ILE A 265 -17.18 16.26 -4.75
N VAL A 266 -18.19 15.43 -5.06
CA VAL A 266 -18.45 14.19 -4.32
C VAL A 266 -17.24 13.25 -4.44
N GLN A 267 -16.65 13.12 -5.62
CA GLN A 267 -15.44 12.30 -5.82
C GLN A 267 -14.24 12.80 -5.00
N ILE A 268 -14.04 14.13 -4.92
CA ILE A 268 -12.96 14.70 -4.10
C ILE A 268 -13.19 14.38 -2.62
N LEU A 269 -14.41 14.61 -2.11
CA LEU A 269 -14.76 14.35 -0.72
C LEU A 269 -14.64 12.85 -0.38
N THR A 270 -15.14 11.99 -1.25
CA THR A 270 -15.04 10.53 -1.06
C THR A 270 -13.60 10.03 -1.22
N GLY A 271 -12.77 10.68 -2.05
CA GLY A 271 -11.34 10.46 -2.12
C GLY A 271 -10.62 10.79 -0.81
N VAL A 272 -10.99 11.90 -0.14
CA VAL A 272 -10.50 12.25 1.21
C VAL A 272 -10.89 11.17 2.22
N ILE A 273 -12.17 10.79 2.24
CA ILE A 273 -12.71 9.81 3.22
C ILE A 273 -12.18 8.40 2.94
N GLY A 274 -12.07 8.00 1.68
CA GLY A 274 -11.50 6.72 1.28
C GLY A 274 -10.04 6.57 1.67
N SER A 275 -9.24 7.63 1.45
CA SER A 275 -7.84 7.65 1.88
C SER A 275 -7.69 7.66 3.41
N LEU A 276 -8.61 8.28 4.15
CA LEU A 276 -8.69 8.16 5.61
C LEU A 276 -8.95 6.71 6.02
N GLY A 277 -9.92 6.05 5.40
CA GLY A 277 -10.24 4.65 5.66
C GLY A 277 -9.04 3.73 5.42
N PHE A 278 -8.38 3.86 4.29
CA PHE A 278 -7.16 3.09 3.99
C PHE A 278 -5.99 3.44 4.90
N GLY A 279 -5.81 4.72 5.24
CA GLY A 279 -4.82 5.13 6.24
C GLY A 279 -5.05 4.40 7.56
N GLY A 280 -6.31 4.27 7.99
CA GLY A 280 -6.69 3.50 9.17
C GLY A 280 -6.40 2.01 9.04
N LEU A 281 -6.73 1.38 7.90
CA LEU A 281 -6.42 -0.03 7.62
C LEU A 281 -4.92 -0.32 7.60
N TYR A 282 -4.10 0.66 7.20
CA TYR A 282 -2.64 0.59 7.26
C TYR A 282 -2.06 1.05 8.61
N ASN A 283 -2.90 1.18 9.64
CA ASN A 283 -2.54 1.56 10.99
C ASN A 283 -1.80 2.91 11.06
N VAL A 284 -2.15 3.87 10.19
CA VAL A 284 -1.67 5.26 10.31
C VAL A 284 -2.40 5.95 11.46
N LYS A 285 -1.67 6.60 12.36
CA LYS A 285 -2.25 7.23 13.56
C LYS A 285 -2.03 8.74 13.64
N GLY A 286 -2.90 9.40 14.40
CA GLY A 286 -2.76 10.81 14.78
C GLY A 286 -2.72 11.78 13.60
N LYS A 287 -1.82 12.75 13.62
CA LYS A 287 -1.70 13.79 12.59
C LYS A 287 -1.37 13.23 11.20
N ASN A 288 -0.68 12.09 11.15
CA ASN A 288 -0.33 11.43 9.89
C ASN A 288 -1.59 10.97 9.15
N LEU A 289 -2.63 10.50 9.88
CA LEU A 289 -3.89 10.06 9.27
C LEU A 289 -4.64 11.22 8.59
N ILE A 290 -4.67 12.40 9.23
CA ILE A 290 -5.28 13.60 8.64
C ILE A 290 -4.51 14.02 7.38
N ALA A 291 -3.18 14.02 7.44
CA ALA A 291 -2.33 14.38 6.31
C ALA A 291 -2.54 13.43 5.11
N VAL A 292 -2.63 12.14 5.36
CA VAL A 292 -2.92 11.12 4.34
C VAL A 292 -4.29 11.34 3.71
N SER A 293 -5.31 11.59 4.52
CA SER A 293 -6.68 11.86 4.08
C SER A 293 -6.74 13.06 3.12
N LEU A 294 -6.11 14.17 3.50
CA LEU A 294 -6.01 15.36 2.65
C LEU A 294 -5.23 15.06 1.36
N GLY A 295 -4.17 14.26 1.45
CA GLY A 295 -3.38 13.83 0.30
C GLY A 295 -4.24 13.13 -0.77
N GLY A 296 -5.16 12.23 -0.37
CA GLY A 296 -6.06 11.57 -1.30
C GLY A 296 -7.03 12.53 -2.01
N GLY A 297 -7.56 13.52 -1.28
CA GLY A 297 -8.38 14.58 -1.89
C GLY A 297 -7.60 15.46 -2.86
N ILE A 298 -6.37 15.86 -2.50
CA ILE A 298 -5.47 16.64 -3.38
C ILE A 298 -5.16 15.84 -4.65
N ALA A 299 -4.85 14.55 -4.50
CA ALA A 299 -4.55 13.67 -5.63
C ALA A 299 -5.71 13.63 -6.62
N TRP A 300 -6.91 13.39 -6.14
CA TRP A 300 -8.08 13.29 -7.02
C TRP A 300 -8.51 14.66 -7.60
N ALA A 301 -8.46 15.72 -6.81
CA ALA A 301 -8.75 17.08 -7.29
C ALA A 301 -7.79 17.49 -8.43
N LEU A 302 -6.50 17.22 -8.28
CA LEU A 302 -5.51 17.49 -9.32
C LEU A 302 -5.76 16.64 -10.57
N HIS A 303 -6.11 15.35 -10.40
CA HIS A 303 -6.47 14.47 -11.52
C HIS A 303 -7.67 15.05 -12.31
N LEU A 304 -8.74 15.41 -11.63
CA LEU A 304 -9.92 16.00 -12.26
C LEU A 304 -9.61 17.32 -12.98
N LEU A 305 -8.74 18.15 -12.40
CA LEU A 305 -8.26 19.38 -13.04
C LEU A 305 -7.52 19.06 -14.35
N LEU A 306 -6.59 18.12 -14.35
CA LEU A 306 -5.82 17.75 -15.53
C LEU A 306 -6.72 17.15 -16.63
N VAL A 307 -7.67 16.30 -16.25
CA VAL A 307 -8.66 15.75 -17.18
C VAL A 307 -9.52 16.86 -17.79
N SER A 308 -9.93 17.86 -17.01
CA SER A 308 -10.69 19.01 -17.52
C SER A 308 -9.89 19.89 -18.50
N LEU A 309 -8.57 19.81 -18.46
CA LEU A 309 -7.64 20.44 -19.41
C LEU A 309 -7.30 19.54 -20.59
N ASN A 310 -8.01 18.42 -20.79
CA ASN A 310 -7.79 17.41 -21.84
C ASN A 310 -6.38 16.80 -21.83
N VAL A 311 -5.75 16.71 -20.65
CA VAL A 311 -4.48 16.00 -20.46
C VAL A 311 -4.74 14.49 -20.51
N ASP A 312 -3.90 13.76 -21.26
CA ASP A 312 -3.96 12.30 -21.30
C ASP A 312 -3.94 11.67 -19.89
N GLN A 313 -4.69 10.59 -19.72
CA GLN A 313 -4.86 9.94 -18.41
C GLN A 313 -3.53 9.47 -17.82
N SER A 314 -2.64 8.87 -18.63
CA SER A 314 -1.34 8.40 -18.15
C SER A 314 -0.43 9.55 -17.71
N ILE A 315 -0.46 10.67 -18.45
CA ILE A 315 0.28 11.89 -18.09
C ILE A 315 -0.29 12.49 -16.82
N SER A 316 -1.62 12.53 -16.67
CA SER A 316 -2.28 12.98 -15.46
C SER A 316 -1.84 12.16 -14.24
N TYR A 317 -1.84 10.83 -14.34
CA TYR A 317 -1.39 9.93 -13.28
C TYR A 317 0.07 10.16 -12.89
N PHE A 318 0.94 10.39 -13.87
CA PHE A 318 2.35 10.75 -13.64
C PHE A 318 2.49 12.07 -12.87
N ILE A 319 1.80 13.15 -13.32
CA ILE A 319 1.89 14.47 -12.68
C ILE A 319 1.33 14.43 -11.26
N VAL A 320 0.20 13.75 -11.05
CA VAL A 320 -0.42 13.63 -9.73
C VAL A 320 0.47 12.84 -8.78
N SER A 321 0.99 11.71 -9.21
CA SER A 321 1.86 10.89 -8.35
C SER A 321 3.17 11.60 -8.00
N LEU A 322 3.76 12.34 -8.94
CA LEU A 322 4.90 13.22 -8.70
C LEU A 322 4.59 14.29 -7.64
N THR A 323 3.43 14.95 -7.77
CA THR A 323 2.99 15.99 -6.83
C THR A 323 2.76 15.41 -5.43
N ILE A 324 2.08 14.27 -5.33
CA ILE A 324 1.81 13.60 -4.05
C ILE A 324 3.10 13.07 -3.41
N ALA A 325 4.06 12.59 -4.20
CA ALA A 325 5.33 12.16 -3.67
C ALA A 325 6.15 13.35 -3.09
N ILE A 326 6.13 14.51 -3.75
CA ILE A 326 6.74 15.74 -3.19
C ILE A 326 6.01 16.18 -1.91
N TYR A 327 4.68 16.17 -1.91
CA TYR A 327 3.86 16.43 -0.72
C TYR A 327 4.24 15.50 0.44
N ALA A 328 4.35 14.21 0.17
CA ALA A 328 4.73 13.20 1.16
C ALA A 328 6.15 13.42 1.71
N GLU A 329 7.11 13.83 0.87
CA GLU A 329 8.48 14.17 1.31
C GLU A 329 8.51 15.39 2.24
N ILE A 330 7.70 16.41 1.95
CA ILE A 330 7.55 17.58 2.83
C ILE A 330 6.98 17.15 4.17
N LEU A 331 5.90 16.37 4.18
CA LEU A 331 5.26 15.87 5.41
C LEU A 331 6.16 14.94 6.20
N ALA A 332 6.92 14.08 5.52
CA ALA A 332 7.88 13.17 6.16
C ALA A 332 8.91 13.92 7.01
N ARG A 333 9.32 15.10 6.57
CA ARG A 333 10.24 15.98 7.32
C ARG A 333 9.54 16.69 8.47
N LEU A 334 8.33 17.25 8.22
CA LEU A 334 7.56 17.99 9.21
C LEU A 334 7.09 17.08 10.36
N LEU A 335 6.58 15.90 10.01
CA LEU A 335 5.99 14.94 10.95
C LEU A 335 6.96 13.83 11.39
N LYS A 336 8.22 13.88 10.91
CA LYS A 336 9.30 12.93 11.25
C LYS A 336 8.93 11.47 11.02
N SER A 337 8.11 11.20 10.01
CA SER A 337 7.62 9.87 9.62
C SER A 337 8.20 9.45 8.27
N PRO A 338 8.26 8.15 7.93
CA PRO A 338 8.68 7.69 6.60
C PRO A 338 7.75 8.20 5.50
N THR A 339 8.30 8.50 4.33
CA THR A 339 7.56 9.01 3.16
C THR A 339 6.48 8.04 2.70
N THR A 340 6.74 6.74 2.77
CA THR A 340 5.83 5.65 2.39
C THR A 340 4.51 5.70 3.15
N VAL A 341 4.53 6.15 4.41
CA VAL A 341 3.33 6.34 5.26
C VAL A 341 2.33 7.29 4.61
N PHE A 342 2.82 8.30 3.90
CA PHE A 342 1.98 9.31 3.24
C PHE A 342 1.66 8.95 1.78
N ILE A 343 2.64 8.44 1.02
CA ILE A 343 2.46 8.13 -0.41
C ILE A 343 1.37 7.06 -0.61
N SER A 344 1.51 5.91 0.07
CA SER A 344 0.68 4.74 -0.23
C SER A 344 -0.81 5.00 -0.07
N PRO A 345 -1.31 5.52 1.08
CA PRO A 345 -2.74 5.75 1.22
C PRO A 345 -3.25 6.99 0.44
N SER A 346 -2.41 8.01 0.21
CA SER A 346 -2.82 9.20 -0.55
C SER A 346 -3.00 8.93 -2.04
N LEU A 347 -2.30 7.95 -2.61
CA LEU A 347 -2.44 7.58 -4.01
C LEU A 347 -3.58 6.58 -4.27
N ILE A 348 -4.23 6.04 -3.23
CA ILE A 348 -5.27 5.01 -3.40
C ILE A 348 -6.38 5.39 -4.38
N PRO A 349 -6.91 6.62 -4.41
CA PRO A 349 -7.93 6.98 -5.38
C PRO A 349 -7.48 6.84 -6.85
N LEU A 350 -6.16 6.92 -7.11
CA LEU A 350 -5.58 6.77 -8.45
C LEU A 350 -5.06 5.36 -8.73
N VAL A 351 -4.89 4.52 -7.70
CA VAL A 351 -4.43 3.15 -7.93
C VAL A 351 -5.44 2.42 -8.81
N PRO A 352 -5.02 1.85 -9.97
CA PRO A 352 -5.94 1.25 -10.93
C PRO A 352 -6.45 -0.13 -10.46
N GLY A 353 -6.99 -0.18 -9.22
CA GLY A 353 -7.50 -1.40 -8.62
C GLY A 353 -8.73 -1.93 -9.34
N ALA A 354 -9.67 -1.05 -9.67
CA ALA A 354 -10.85 -1.40 -10.45
C ALA A 354 -10.47 -1.93 -11.84
N SER A 355 -9.53 -1.24 -12.53
CA SER A 355 -9.04 -1.68 -13.84
C SER A 355 -8.39 -3.07 -13.76
N LEU A 356 -7.61 -3.33 -12.72
CA LEU A 356 -7.00 -4.65 -12.48
C LEU A 356 -8.06 -5.74 -12.28
N TYR A 357 -9.11 -5.44 -11.50
CA TYR A 357 -10.23 -6.36 -11.29
C TYR A 357 -10.96 -6.66 -12.59
N TYR A 358 -11.34 -5.64 -13.37
CA TYR A 358 -12.01 -5.83 -14.65
C TYR A 358 -11.14 -6.55 -15.68
N THR A 359 -9.83 -6.30 -15.68
CA THR A 359 -8.87 -7.04 -16.51
C THR A 359 -8.93 -8.54 -16.18
N MET A 360 -8.93 -8.89 -14.88
CA MET A 360 -8.99 -10.30 -14.47
C MET A 360 -10.36 -10.92 -14.77
N CYS A 361 -11.47 -10.19 -14.59
CA CYS A 361 -12.79 -10.66 -14.92
C CYS A 361 -12.97 -10.92 -16.42
N SER A 362 -12.42 -10.06 -17.30
CA SER A 362 -12.50 -10.24 -18.75
C SER A 362 -11.79 -11.50 -19.25
N THR A 363 -10.85 -12.05 -18.48
CA THR A 363 -10.22 -13.35 -18.77
C THR A 363 -11.25 -14.49 -18.80
N PHE A 364 -12.30 -14.42 -17.99
CA PHE A 364 -13.34 -15.45 -17.91
C PHE A 364 -14.49 -15.22 -18.88
N GLY A 365 -14.66 -14.00 -19.41
CA GLY A 365 -15.65 -13.65 -20.42
C GLY A 365 -15.29 -14.13 -21.85
N GLY A 366 -14.10 -14.69 -22.05
CA GLY A 366 -13.64 -15.22 -23.34
C GLY A 366 -13.24 -14.16 -24.37
N ASP A 367 -13.30 -12.88 -24.03
CA ASP A 367 -12.91 -11.77 -24.93
C ASP A 367 -11.43 -11.38 -24.71
N VAL A 368 -10.57 -12.00 -25.50
CA VAL A 368 -9.11 -11.77 -25.44
C VAL A 368 -8.74 -10.34 -25.81
N VAL A 369 -9.51 -9.68 -26.67
CA VAL A 369 -9.23 -8.30 -27.11
C VAL A 369 -9.48 -7.34 -25.94
N THR A 370 -10.64 -7.40 -25.33
CA THR A 370 -10.99 -6.59 -24.14
C THR A 370 -10.04 -6.85 -22.98
N PHE A 371 -9.62 -8.11 -22.78
CA PHE A 371 -8.59 -8.44 -21.77
C PHE A 371 -7.27 -7.70 -22.07
N ALA A 372 -6.78 -7.80 -23.32
CA ALA A 372 -5.51 -7.19 -23.68
C ALA A 372 -5.53 -5.66 -23.56
N GLU A 373 -6.60 -5.00 -24.00
CA GLU A 373 -6.77 -3.55 -23.88
C GLU A 373 -6.76 -3.11 -22.42
N LYS A 374 -7.58 -3.72 -21.57
CA LYS A 374 -7.65 -3.39 -20.12
C LYS A 374 -6.35 -3.70 -19.39
N ALA A 375 -5.66 -4.79 -19.76
CA ALA A 375 -4.37 -5.13 -19.18
C ALA A 375 -3.29 -4.08 -19.52
N ILE A 376 -3.23 -3.66 -20.79
CA ILE A 376 -2.30 -2.62 -21.24
C ILE A 376 -2.60 -1.29 -20.53
N ASP A 377 -3.85 -0.90 -20.41
CA ASP A 377 -4.23 0.35 -19.74
C ASP A 377 -3.92 0.30 -18.23
N THR A 378 -4.19 -0.81 -17.56
CA THR A 378 -3.83 -1.02 -16.17
C THR A 378 -2.31 -0.91 -15.95
N LEU A 379 -1.51 -1.51 -16.86
CA LEU A 379 -0.06 -1.42 -16.82
C LEU A 379 0.44 0.01 -17.06
N LYS A 380 -0.10 0.71 -18.08
CA LYS A 380 0.26 2.12 -18.37
C LYS A 380 -0.01 3.03 -17.17
N LEU A 381 -1.19 2.94 -16.57
CA LEU A 381 -1.56 3.77 -15.42
C LEU A 381 -0.69 3.48 -14.20
N SER A 382 -0.46 2.19 -13.90
CA SER A 382 0.42 1.80 -12.78
C SER A 382 1.88 2.21 -12.99
N ALA A 383 2.39 2.06 -14.23
CA ALA A 383 3.74 2.52 -14.58
C ALA A 383 3.86 4.04 -14.47
N SER A 384 2.85 4.79 -14.92
CA SER A 384 2.82 6.26 -14.79
C SER A 384 2.86 6.70 -13.34
N LEU A 385 2.08 6.05 -12.45
CA LEU A 385 2.13 6.30 -11.01
C LEU A 385 3.52 6.00 -10.42
N ALA A 386 4.09 4.85 -10.76
CA ALA A 386 5.41 4.44 -10.28
C ALA A 386 6.50 5.42 -10.72
N LEU A 387 6.51 5.81 -12.00
CA LEU A 387 7.48 6.75 -12.56
C LEU A 387 7.38 8.13 -11.89
N GLY A 388 6.18 8.64 -11.63
CA GLY A 388 6.02 9.93 -10.95
C GLY A 388 6.62 9.92 -9.54
N VAL A 389 6.40 8.84 -8.77
CA VAL A 389 7.00 8.66 -7.43
C VAL A 389 8.54 8.59 -7.52
N ILE A 390 9.08 7.86 -8.50
CA ILE A 390 10.54 7.72 -8.68
C ILE A 390 11.17 9.07 -9.02
N VAL A 391 10.60 9.79 -9.98
CA VAL A 391 11.10 11.11 -10.39
C VAL A 391 11.07 12.08 -9.22
N ALA A 392 10.00 12.11 -8.42
CA ALA A 392 9.93 12.91 -7.20
C ALA A 392 11.06 12.55 -6.23
N THR A 393 11.30 11.26 -6.01
CA THR A 393 12.37 10.77 -5.10
C THR A 393 13.74 11.24 -5.57
N VAL A 394 14.01 11.16 -6.88
CA VAL A 394 15.28 11.63 -7.49
C VAL A 394 15.43 13.16 -7.32
N ILE A 395 14.38 13.93 -7.64
CA ILE A 395 14.39 15.39 -7.48
C ILE A 395 14.71 15.77 -6.03
N MET A 396 14.06 15.12 -5.06
CA MET A 396 14.26 15.40 -3.64
C MET A 396 15.65 14.97 -3.15
N LYS A 397 16.22 13.91 -3.70
CA LYS A 397 17.61 13.50 -3.42
C LYS A 397 18.60 14.53 -3.92
N ILE A 398 18.44 15.01 -5.15
CA ILE A 398 19.27 16.08 -5.73
C ILE A 398 19.15 17.36 -4.90
N TYR A 399 17.94 17.78 -4.56
CA TYR A 399 17.69 18.96 -3.70
C TYR A 399 18.41 18.84 -2.36
N ASN A 400 18.39 17.69 -1.70
CA ASN A 400 19.09 17.46 -0.44
C ASN A 400 20.61 17.58 -0.58
N VAL A 401 21.19 17.04 -1.66
CA VAL A 401 22.64 17.15 -1.93
C VAL A 401 23.03 18.61 -2.15
N ILE A 402 22.24 19.36 -2.91
CA ILE A 402 22.49 20.79 -3.17
C ILE A 402 22.46 21.58 -1.86
N ILE A 403 21.42 21.40 -1.03
CA ILE A 403 21.32 22.11 0.26
C ILE A 403 22.48 21.74 1.19
N PHE A 404 22.83 20.45 1.26
CA PHE A 404 23.96 20.00 2.07
C PHE A 404 25.27 20.69 1.64
N ASN A 405 25.55 20.78 0.34
CA ASN A 405 26.72 21.45 -0.19
C ASN A 405 26.72 22.96 0.09
N ILE A 406 25.56 23.62 0.00
CA ILE A 406 25.42 25.05 0.32
C ILE A 406 25.68 25.28 1.81
N ARG A 407 25.09 24.48 2.71
CA ARG A 407 25.33 24.60 4.16
C ARG A 407 26.79 24.38 4.52
N ARG A 408 27.42 23.37 3.89
CA ARG A 408 28.86 23.11 4.08
C ARG A 408 29.74 24.28 3.65
N LYS A 409 29.41 24.94 2.52
CA LYS A 409 30.14 26.15 2.05
C LYS A 409 29.94 27.33 3.00
N ASN A 410 28.79 27.47 3.63
CA ASN A 410 28.46 28.57 4.52
C ASN A 410 28.86 28.31 6.00
N GLY A 411 29.62 27.24 6.30
CA GLY A 411 30.08 26.92 7.65
C GLY A 411 28.96 26.53 8.64
N LEU A 412 27.72 26.34 8.16
CA LEU A 412 26.58 25.90 8.94
C LEU A 412 26.56 24.37 8.96
N ARG A 413 26.85 23.79 10.15
CA ARG A 413 26.71 22.33 10.40
C ARG A 413 25.28 21.88 10.54
#